data_b3fb446e71dc4a8b8f77aea470e62be5
#
_entry.id   b3fb446e71dc4a8b8f77aea470e62be5
#
_cell.length_a   1.000
_cell.length_b   1.000
_cell.length_c   1.000
_cell.angle_alpha   90.00
_cell.angle_beta   90.00
_cell.angle_gamma   90.00
#
_symmetry.space_group_name_H-M   'P 1'
#
loop_
_entity.id
_entity.type
_entity.pdbx_description
1 polymer ?
#
loop_
_entity_poly.entity_id
_entity_poly.type
_entity_poly.pdbx_seq_one_letter_code
_entity_poly.pdbx_strand_id
1 'polypeptide(L)'
;MRKMWSTRFKTIRAAVLATVLLTAAIWTFGEKEAGLAAGSVKPLAAAAEQAQGTIPGDRIRETAVKPMTDRAQVQDGALNNGNELAAGMGKRTKPVKAGPSSSKKDKVVYLTFDDGPSKLTDEVLRILAEERVTATFFVLGEQAERSPEVIRRIAEAGHSLGNHTYNHEYDELYESFPRFWEQIKRTEEILREITGGRTALVRAPGGTYGHFDGTYFNLLKLGGYKVFDWNVDSGDSKRRNVPASEILSNIKSAKLQQEMIVLLHDSTGHEASVKALPDIIRFYKKHGYTFRTLSPEQEPVQFTLADSSKTRKKSAPSRSWIETHVMPNAELFAPGRPLLVEAGGVGIRLDPGEYELREGQYIVPLRATMERLGAEVRWNEKTRSAIIRWGDVSVSVDAEAETLARAGVDGKSLVYETRFSRKNGALWVSLRPLLDLTGHPIASVSRRETAVRVKAM
;
A
#
# COMPACT_ATOMS: atom_id res chain seq x y z
N MET A 1 29.76 -29.53 33.38
CA MET A 1 28.36 -29.12 33.06
C MET A 1 27.99 -29.22 31.55
N ARG A 2 28.69 -30.00 30.70
CA ARG A 2 28.40 -30.14 29.25
C ARG A 2 27.74 -31.48 28.85
N LYS A 3 27.43 -32.38 29.79
CA LYS A 3 26.85 -33.71 29.51
C LYS A 3 25.38 -33.90 29.92
N MET A 4 24.74 -32.91 30.53
CA MET A 4 23.34 -33.03 30.98
C MET A 4 22.28 -32.45 30.01
N TRP A 5 22.68 -31.80 28.90
CA TRP A 5 21.73 -31.19 27.95
C TRP A 5 21.42 -32.07 26.72
N SER A 6 22.17 -33.15 26.48
CA SER A 6 21.94 -33.97 25.27
C SER A 6 20.81 -35.02 25.43
N THR A 7 20.40 -35.31 26.65
CA THR A 7 19.41 -36.39 26.91
C THR A 7 17.96 -35.88 26.92
N ARG A 8 17.70 -34.58 27.17
CA ARG A 8 16.35 -34.02 27.14
C ARG A 8 15.80 -33.72 25.74
N PHE A 9 16.66 -33.51 24.75
CA PHE A 9 16.23 -33.27 23.37
C PHE A 9 15.85 -34.53 22.60
N LYS A 10 16.31 -35.74 23.02
CA LYS A 10 15.94 -36.99 22.36
C LYS A 10 14.55 -37.50 22.77
N THR A 11 14.08 -37.18 23.96
CA THR A 11 12.75 -37.57 24.47
C THR A 11 11.61 -36.74 23.88
N ILE A 12 11.85 -35.48 23.53
CA ILE A 12 10.80 -34.61 22.94
C ILE A 12 10.57 -34.98 21.46
N ARG A 13 11.58 -35.41 20.72
CA ARG A 13 11.41 -35.83 19.32
C ARG A 13 10.66 -37.16 19.17
N ALA A 14 10.74 -38.05 20.15
CA ALA A 14 10.01 -39.32 20.13
C ALA A 14 8.51 -39.15 20.43
N ALA A 15 8.13 -38.17 21.26
CA ALA A 15 6.74 -37.91 21.60
C ALA A 15 5.96 -37.21 20.46
N VAL A 16 6.63 -36.34 19.67
CA VAL A 16 5.98 -35.67 18.53
C VAL A 16 5.78 -36.63 17.35
N LEU A 17 6.69 -37.61 17.13
CA LEU A 17 6.52 -38.58 16.04
C LEU A 17 5.39 -39.59 16.36
N ALA A 18 5.15 -39.94 17.62
CA ALA A 18 4.06 -40.83 18.01
C ALA A 18 2.67 -40.20 17.85
N THR A 19 2.56 -38.90 18.01
CA THR A 19 1.27 -38.19 17.87
C THR A 19 0.86 -38.00 16.39
N VAL A 20 1.82 -37.81 15.49
CA VAL A 20 1.55 -37.69 14.04
C VAL A 20 1.17 -39.03 13.41
N LEU A 21 1.70 -40.16 13.92
CA LEU A 21 1.35 -41.51 13.41
C LEU A 21 -0.02 -42.00 13.93
N LEU A 22 -0.52 -41.50 15.07
CA LEU A 22 -1.84 -41.86 15.59
C LEU A 22 -2.97 -41.11 14.88
N THR A 23 -2.74 -39.91 14.38
CA THR A 23 -3.75 -39.15 13.59
C THR A 23 -3.89 -39.64 12.16
N ALA A 24 -2.84 -40.22 11.57
CA ALA A 24 -2.90 -40.84 10.24
C ALA A 24 -3.63 -42.21 10.23
N ALA A 25 -3.64 -42.95 11.35
CA ALA A 25 -4.33 -44.24 11.45
C ALA A 25 -5.86 -44.09 11.67
N ILE A 26 -6.34 -42.96 12.15
CA ILE A 26 -7.78 -42.71 12.35
C ILE A 26 -8.46 -42.25 11.03
N TRP A 27 -7.69 -41.78 10.05
CA TRP A 27 -8.24 -41.30 8.75
C TRP A 27 -8.37 -42.44 7.70
N THR A 28 -7.75 -43.59 7.90
CA THR A 28 -7.79 -44.73 6.94
C THR A 28 -8.81 -45.82 7.28
N PHE A 29 -9.58 -45.69 8.39
CA PHE A 29 -10.60 -46.68 8.81
C PHE A 29 -12.04 -46.18 8.70
N GLY A 30 -12.29 -44.97 8.11
CA GLY A 30 -13.62 -44.37 7.96
C GLY A 30 -14.34 -44.61 6.64
N GLU A 31 -13.77 -45.36 5.68
CA GLU A 31 -14.44 -45.59 4.39
C GLU A 31 -14.61 -47.09 4.13
N LYS A 32 -15.47 -47.75 4.88
CA LYS A 32 -16.14 -48.97 4.46
C LYS A 32 -17.41 -49.14 5.31
N GLU A 33 -18.52 -48.91 4.68
CA GLU A 33 -19.89 -49.41 4.81
C GLU A 33 -20.93 -48.31 4.66
N ALA A 34 -21.40 -48.16 3.45
CA ALA A 34 -22.78 -47.85 3.08
C ALA A 34 -22.91 -48.03 1.55
N GLY A 35 -22.96 -49.27 1.15
CA GLY A 35 -23.50 -49.63 -0.16
C GLY A 35 -25.00 -49.88 0.03
N LEU A 36 -25.79 -49.30 -0.86
CA LEU A 36 -27.03 -49.84 -1.42
C LEU A 36 -27.91 -48.67 -1.93
N ALA A 37 -27.98 -48.53 -3.21
CA ALA A 37 -29.13 -48.35 -4.09
C ALA A 37 -28.74 -47.57 -5.33
N ALA A 38 -28.47 -48.34 -6.38
CA ALA A 38 -28.33 -47.82 -7.74
C ALA A 38 -29.69 -47.41 -8.27
N GLY A 39 -29.87 -46.12 -8.50
CA GLY A 39 -30.89 -45.54 -9.30
C GLY A 39 -30.27 -44.95 -10.56
N SER A 40 -30.35 -45.74 -11.66
CA SER A 40 -29.92 -45.39 -13.00
C SER A 40 -30.67 -44.18 -13.54
N VAL A 41 -29.95 -43.08 -13.78
CA VAL A 41 -30.41 -41.99 -14.65
C VAL A 41 -29.43 -41.83 -15.77
N LYS A 42 -29.85 -42.20 -16.98
CA LYS A 42 -29.14 -42.09 -18.25
C LYS A 42 -28.84 -40.60 -18.55
N PRO A 43 -27.67 -40.29 -19.17
CA PRO A 43 -27.39 -38.97 -19.70
C PRO A 43 -28.21 -38.77 -21.01
N LEU A 44 -28.96 -37.70 -21.07
CA LEU A 44 -29.60 -37.21 -22.30
C LEU A 44 -28.53 -36.34 -23.03
N ALA A 45 -27.77 -36.97 -23.89
CA ALA A 45 -27.01 -36.30 -24.93
C ALA A 45 -27.53 -36.79 -26.27
N ALA A 46 -27.83 -35.85 -27.15
CA ALA A 46 -28.16 -35.99 -28.54
C ALA A 46 -29.63 -35.63 -28.90
N ALA A 47 -29.82 -34.35 -29.19
CA ALA A 47 -30.77 -33.89 -30.23
C ALA A 47 -30.56 -32.39 -30.46
N ALA A 48 -29.64 -32.02 -31.31
CA ALA A 48 -29.60 -30.72 -31.98
C ALA A 48 -28.75 -30.82 -33.24
N GLU A 49 -29.29 -31.56 -34.22
CA GLU A 49 -28.84 -31.45 -35.59
C GLU A 49 -30.11 -31.33 -36.44
N GLN A 50 -30.11 -30.33 -37.34
CA GLN A 50 -31.13 -30.02 -38.35
C GLN A 50 -32.27 -29.06 -37.95
N ALA A 51 -31.97 -27.77 -38.10
CA ALA A 51 -32.87 -26.81 -38.74
C ALA A 51 -32.05 -25.69 -39.37
N GLN A 52 -31.67 -25.88 -40.63
CA GLN A 52 -31.29 -24.81 -41.54
C GLN A 52 -32.55 -24.01 -41.88
N GLY A 53 -32.61 -22.78 -41.37
CA GLY A 53 -33.63 -21.80 -41.71
C GLY A 53 -32.97 -20.44 -41.79
N THR A 54 -32.60 -20.04 -43.00
CA THR A 54 -32.22 -18.70 -43.41
C THR A 54 -33.30 -17.71 -43.07
N ILE A 55 -33.03 -16.75 -42.19
CA ILE A 55 -33.80 -15.52 -42.05
C ILE A 55 -32.84 -14.32 -42.15
N PRO A 56 -33.20 -13.25 -42.91
CA PRO A 56 -32.26 -12.17 -43.30
C PRO A 56 -31.92 -11.25 -42.12
N GLY A 57 -30.73 -10.72 -42.20
CA GLY A 57 -30.13 -9.84 -41.17
C GLY A 57 -30.96 -8.59 -40.86
N ASP A 58 -31.17 -8.40 -39.58
CA ASP A 58 -31.33 -7.06 -39.01
C ASP A 58 -30.10 -6.79 -38.13
N ARG A 59 -29.18 -6.04 -38.71
CA ARG A 59 -28.14 -5.38 -37.98
C ARG A 59 -28.78 -4.31 -37.12
N ILE A 60 -28.97 -4.59 -35.85
CA ILE A 60 -29.22 -3.54 -34.90
C ILE A 60 -27.87 -2.83 -34.74
N ARG A 61 -27.69 -1.77 -35.50
CA ARG A 61 -26.69 -0.76 -35.22
C ARG A 61 -27.18 -0.02 -33.99
N GLU A 62 -26.65 -0.35 -32.85
CA GLU A 62 -26.64 0.59 -31.75
C GLU A 62 -25.80 1.78 -32.18
N THR A 63 -26.44 2.90 -32.37
CA THR A 63 -25.81 4.17 -32.69
C THR A 63 -24.86 4.50 -31.55
N ALA A 64 -23.59 4.59 -31.89
CA ALA A 64 -22.60 5.19 -31.05
C ALA A 64 -23.14 6.52 -30.53
N VAL A 65 -23.32 6.63 -29.22
CA VAL A 65 -23.60 7.90 -28.55
C VAL A 65 -22.38 8.77 -28.81
N LYS A 66 -22.53 9.75 -29.70
CA LYS A 66 -21.54 10.78 -29.94
C LYS A 66 -21.16 11.39 -28.59
N PRO A 67 -19.87 11.61 -28.32
CA PRO A 67 -19.47 12.40 -27.17
C PRO A 67 -20.11 13.79 -27.33
N MET A 68 -20.93 14.17 -26.35
CA MET A 68 -21.32 15.58 -26.19
C MET A 68 -20.05 16.36 -25.83
N THR A 69 -19.51 16.99 -26.83
CA THR A 69 -18.56 18.08 -26.65
C THR A 69 -19.35 19.29 -26.18
N ASP A 70 -19.46 19.48 -24.89
CA ASP A 70 -19.82 20.77 -24.32
C ASP A 70 -18.63 21.72 -24.51
N ARG A 71 -18.69 22.42 -25.62
CA ARG A 71 -17.87 23.56 -25.93
C ARG A 71 -18.54 24.76 -25.23
N ALA A 72 -18.26 24.94 -23.94
CA ALA A 72 -18.51 26.20 -23.29
C ALA A 72 -17.53 27.24 -23.87
N GLN A 73 -18.04 28.05 -24.76
CA GLN A 73 -17.39 29.28 -25.18
C GLN A 73 -17.29 30.21 -23.95
N VAL A 74 -16.09 30.43 -23.48
CA VAL A 74 -15.78 31.56 -22.62
C VAL A 74 -15.65 32.77 -23.56
N GLN A 75 -16.63 33.64 -23.51
CA GLN A 75 -16.56 34.96 -24.11
C GLN A 75 -15.55 35.79 -23.31
N ASP A 76 -14.47 36.19 -23.99
CA ASP A 76 -13.60 37.27 -23.58
C ASP A 76 -14.38 38.58 -23.61
N GLY A 77 -14.74 39.05 -22.44
CA GLY A 77 -15.26 40.42 -22.22
C GLY A 77 -14.11 41.36 -21.92
N ALA A 78 -13.54 41.93 -22.95
CA ALA A 78 -12.68 43.09 -22.81
C ALA A 78 -13.50 44.30 -22.30
N LEU A 79 -13.17 44.81 -21.15
CA LEU A 79 -13.54 46.18 -20.73
C LEU A 79 -12.26 46.98 -20.54
N ASN A 80 -12.00 47.72 -21.57
CA ASN A 80 -11.13 48.88 -21.61
C ASN A 80 -11.85 50.07 -20.95
N ASN A 81 -11.22 50.72 -19.99
CA ASN A 81 -11.39 52.14 -19.63
C ASN A 81 -10.16 52.48 -18.80
N GLY A 82 -9.33 53.25 -19.17
CA GLY A 82 -9.10 54.58 -19.69
C GLY A 82 -9.03 55.63 -18.60
N ASN A 83 -7.82 56.21 -18.50
CA ASN A 83 -7.51 57.62 -18.11
C ASN A 83 -7.49 57.94 -16.59
N GLU A 84 -6.40 58.41 -16.19
CA GLU A 84 -5.65 59.66 -16.26
C GLU A 84 -5.30 60.26 -14.90
N LEU A 85 -4.09 60.77 -14.82
CA LEU A 85 -3.59 61.88 -13.97
C LEU A 85 -3.17 61.57 -12.53
N ALA A 86 -1.92 61.64 -12.19
CA ALA A 86 -1.18 62.83 -11.84
C ALA A 86 0.26 62.56 -11.42
N ALA A 87 1.15 63.37 -11.87
CA ALA A 87 2.54 63.48 -11.53
C ALA A 87 2.80 63.75 -10.06
N GLY A 88 3.68 63.01 -9.44
CA GLY A 88 4.28 63.26 -8.14
C GLY A 88 5.73 62.87 -8.12
N MET A 89 6.62 63.84 -8.30
CA MET A 89 8.08 63.71 -8.11
C MET A 89 8.39 63.25 -6.68
N GLY A 90 9.04 62.11 -6.52
CA GLY A 90 9.54 61.65 -5.23
C GLY A 90 10.79 60.79 -5.38
N LYS A 91 11.93 61.42 -5.21
CA LYS A 91 13.29 60.97 -4.89
C LYS A 91 13.64 59.46 -5.08
N ARG A 92 14.53 59.27 -6.07
CA ARG A 92 15.34 58.05 -6.25
C ARG A 92 16.05 57.66 -4.92
N THR A 93 15.58 56.65 -4.21
CA THR A 93 16.34 55.95 -3.21
C THR A 93 17.16 54.87 -3.91
N LYS A 94 18.48 54.83 -3.63
CA LYS A 94 19.42 53.84 -4.14
C LYS A 94 18.96 52.44 -3.75
N PRO A 95 19.13 51.38 -4.59
CA PRO A 95 18.83 50.04 -4.20
C PRO A 95 19.78 49.64 -3.05
N VAL A 96 19.20 49.30 -1.93
CA VAL A 96 19.89 48.64 -0.81
C VAL A 96 20.22 47.26 -1.32
N LYS A 97 21.53 46.95 -1.45
CA LYS A 97 21.98 45.58 -1.66
C LYS A 97 21.48 44.74 -0.48
N ALA A 98 20.48 43.91 -0.74
CA ALA A 98 20.14 42.81 0.15
C ALA A 98 21.38 41.91 0.25
N GLY A 99 22.05 41.95 1.38
CA GLY A 99 23.08 40.98 1.72
C GLY A 99 22.47 39.57 1.72
N PRO A 100 23.27 38.50 1.51
CA PRO A 100 22.76 37.16 1.55
C PRO A 100 22.18 36.91 2.94
N SER A 101 20.86 36.83 3.04
CA SER A 101 20.16 36.28 4.21
C SER A 101 20.58 34.82 4.32
N SER A 102 21.57 34.52 5.13
CA SER A 102 21.82 33.16 5.58
C SER A 102 20.65 32.80 6.49
N SER A 103 19.58 32.27 5.93
CA SER A 103 18.54 31.62 6.71
C SER A 103 19.24 30.47 7.46
N LYS A 104 19.44 30.63 8.78
CA LYS A 104 19.81 29.50 9.63
C LYS A 104 18.77 28.43 9.32
N LYS A 105 19.17 27.34 8.65
CA LYS A 105 18.31 26.17 8.49
C LYS A 105 17.85 25.77 9.90
N ASP A 106 16.55 25.64 10.10
CA ASP A 106 15.97 25.21 11.36
C ASP A 106 16.53 23.86 11.77
N LYS A 107 16.87 23.70 13.05
CA LYS A 107 17.23 22.40 13.60
C LYS A 107 15.97 21.54 13.70
N VAL A 108 16.02 20.34 13.13
CA VAL A 108 14.88 19.42 13.11
C VAL A 108 15.25 18.09 13.77
N VAL A 109 14.34 17.57 14.60
CA VAL A 109 14.43 16.23 15.15
C VAL A 109 13.22 15.41 14.69
N TYR A 110 13.49 14.20 14.23
CA TYR A 110 12.53 13.17 13.87
C TYR A 110 12.64 12.06 14.93
N LEU A 111 11.64 12.00 15.81
CA LEU A 111 11.50 10.85 16.70
C LEU A 111 10.94 9.70 15.89
N THR A 112 11.57 8.53 15.95
CA THR A 112 11.11 7.35 15.23
C THR A 112 10.98 6.17 16.17
N PHE A 113 9.89 5.40 16.02
CA PHE A 113 9.57 4.23 16.81
C PHE A 113 9.46 3.03 15.90
N ASP A 114 10.20 1.96 16.21
CA ASP A 114 10.20 0.72 15.43
C ASP A 114 9.44 -0.41 16.17
N ASP A 115 9.06 -1.46 15.44
CA ASP A 115 8.47 -2.72 15.92
C ASP A 115 7.04 -2.65 16.47
N GLY A 116 6.43 -1.48 16.53
CA GLY A 116 5.03 -1.32 16.91
C GLY A 116 4.02 -1.80 15.86
N PRO A 117 2.71 -1.64 16.12
CA PRO A 117 2.16 -1.18 17.39
C PRO A 117 2.16 -2.24 18.49
N SER A 118 2.21 -1.79 19.72
CA SER A 118 2.06 -2.63 20.90
C SER A 118 1.17 -1.95 21.96
N LYS A 119 1.06 -2.55 23.14
CA LYS A 119 0.39 -1.93 24.29
C LYS A 119 1.06 -0.61 24.74
N LEU A 120 2.32 -0.40 24.37
CA LEU A 120 3.07 0.82 24.72
C LEU A 120 2.77 1.97 23.76
N THR A 121 2.31 1.68 22.55
CA THR A 121 2.08 2.69 21.51
C THR A 121 1.08 3.76 21.96
N ASP A 122 -0.02 3.36 22.65
CA ASP A 122 -1.01 4.33 23.15
C ASP A 122 -0.42 5.30 24.17
N GLU A 123 0.48 4.82 25.03
CA GLU A 123 1.18 5.67 26.00
C GLU A 123 2.18 6.62 25.29
N VAL A 124 2.87 6.15 24.27
CA VAL A 124 3.72 7.00 23.41
C VAL A 124 2.87 8.09 22.76
N LEU A 125 1.73 7.75 22.16
CA LEU A 125 0.81 8.71 21.54
C LEU A 125 0.32 9.76 22.55
N ARG A 126 -0.04 9.35 23.78
CA ARG A 126 -0.44 10.26 24.84
C ARG A 126 0.66 11.27 25.19
N ILE A 127 1.89 10.79 25.35
CA ILE A 127 3.04 11.68 25.66
C ILE A 127 3.32 12.65 24.51
N LEU A 128 3.30 12.18 23.26
CA LEU A 128 3.51 13.01 22.08
C LEU A 128 2.44 14.11 21.97
N ALA A 129 1.18 13.80 22.28
CA ALA A 129 0.07 14.74 22.28
C ALA A 129 0.23 15.79 23.38
N GLU A 130 0.55 15.38 24.62
CA GLU A 130 0.81 16.29 25.76
C GLU A 130 1.95 17.26 25.46
N GLU A 131 3.02 16.75 24.86
CA GLU A 131 4.18 17.53 24.47
C GLU A 131 3.99 18.30 23.15
N ARG A 132 2.89 18.10 22.43
CA ARG A 132 2.55 18.71 21.12
C ARG A 132 3.65 18.51 20.08
N VAL A 133 4.11 17.29 19.95
CA VAL A 133 5.14 16.89 18.98
C VAL A 133 4.67 15.73 18.13
N THR A 134 5.21 15.63 16.92
CA THR A 134 4.91 14.53 16.00
C THR A 134 6.09 13.59 15.88
N ALA A 135 5.83 12.35 15.45
CA ALA A 135 6.81 11.29 15.29
C ALA A 135 6.52 10.43 14.06
N THR A 136 7.42 9.54 13.72
CA THR A 136 7.23 8.52 12.68
C THR A 136 7.29 7.13 13.29
N PHE A 137 6.33 6.28 12.95
CA PHE A 137 6.24 4.91 13.43
C PHE A 137 6.53 3.94 12.29
N PHE A 138 7.64 3.21 12.36
CA PHE A 138 7.95 2.13 11.44
C PHE A 138 7.36 0.84 12.01
N VAL A 139 6.20 0.47 11.50
CA VAL A 139 5.38 -0.59 12.08
C VAL A 139 5.60 -1.92 11.38
N LEU A 140 5.49 -3.01 12.14
CA LEU A 140 5.45 -4.37 11.62
C LEU A 140 4.04 -4.67 11.06
N GLY A 141 3.99 -5.28 9.89
CA GLY A 141 2.72 -5.65 9.26
C GLY A 141 1.88 -6.58 10.13
N GLU A 142 2.52 -7.56 10.77
CA GLU A 142 1.87 -8.50 11.69
C GLU A 142 1.21 -7.80 12.89
N GLN A 143 1.87 -6.78 13.45
CA GLN A 143 1.31 -6.01 14.57
C GLN A 143 0.21 -5.05 14.09
N ALA A 144 0.37 -4.46 12.91
CA ALA A 144 -0.65 -3.62 12.30
C ALA A 144 -1.95 -4.41 12.02
N GLU A 145 -1.82 -5.63 11.51
CA GLU A 145 -2.94 -6.55 11.25
C GLU A 145 -3.68 -6.95 12.54
N ARG A 146 -2.94 -7.12 13.65
CA ARG A 146 -3.51 -7.44 14.96
C ARG A 146 -4.15 -6.25 15.67
N SER A 147 -3.72 -5.03 15.38
CA SER A 147 -4.15 -3.81 16.09
C SER A 147 -4.43 -2.65 15.12
N PRO A 148 -5.36 -2.83 14.16
CA PRO A 148 -5.63 -1.84 13.11
C PRO A 148 -6.15 -0.50 13.66
N GLU A 149 -6.82 -0.51 14.81
CA GLU A 149 -7.31 0.68 15.49
C GLU A 149 -6.18 1.56 16.04
N VAL A 150 -5.04 0.94 16.45
CA VAL A 150 -3.86 1.71 16.89
C VAL A 150 -3.21 2.40 15.68
N ILE A 151 -3.12 1.72 14.54
CA ILE A 151 -2.61 2.29 13.29
C ILE A 151 -3.45 3.51 12.86
N ARG A 152 -4.80 3.42 12.97
CA ARG A 152 -5.67 4.58 12.68
C ARG A 152 -5.38 5.74 13.62
N ARG A 153 -5.24 5.50 14.94
CA ARG A 153 -4.91 6.55 15.91
C ARG A 153 -3.57 7.23 15.63
N ILE A 154 -2.55 6.46 15.23
CA ILE A 154 -1.24 7.04 14.82
C ILE A 154 -1.45 8.02 13.66
N ALA A 155 -2.18 7.60 12.61
CA ALA A 155 -2.42 8.43 11.43
C ALA A 155 -3.30 9.65 11.74
N GLU A 156 -4.39 9.48 12.49
CA GLU A 156 -5.34 10.54 12.88
C GLU A 156 -4.69 11.60 13.80
N ALA A 157 -3.71 11.21 14.61
CA ALA A 157 -2.93 12.12 15.44
C ALA A 157 -1.87 12.91 14.65
N GLY A 158 -1.78 12.72 13.33
CA GLY A 158 -0.84 13.46 12.46
C GLY A 158 0.60 12.94 12.50
N HIS A 159 0.81 11.71 12.95
CA HIS A 159 2.09 11.03 12.87
C HIS A 159 2.26 10.36 11.51
N SER A 160 3.51 10.15 11.05
CA SER A 160 3.77 9.38 9.84
C SER A 160 3.89 7.89 10.16
N LEU A 161 3.40 7.07 9.23
CA LEU A 161 3.60 5.62 9.23
C LEU A 161 4.69 5.25 8.26
N GLY A 162 5.60 4.40 8.69
CA GLY A 162 6.62 3.73 7.88
C GLY A 162 6.44 2.22 7.93
N ASN A 163 7.05 1.54 7.00
CA ASN A 163 7.01 0.10 6.83
C ASN A 163 8.28 -0.52 7.41
N HIS A 164 8.13 -1.40 8.40
CA HIS A 164 9.24 -2.13 9.04
C HIS A 164 9.25 -3.62 8.71
N THR A 165 8.76 -3.98 7.50
CA THR A 165 8.52 -5.36 7.07
C THR A 165 7.31 -6.01 7.76
N TYR A 166 7.06 -7.30 7.52
CA TYR A 166 5.87 -7.95 8.07
C TYR A 166 6.10 -8.54 9.46
N ASN A 167 7.10 -9.41 9.63
CA ASN A 167 7.31 -10.21 10.86
C ASN A 167 8.68 -10.03 11.52
N HIS A 168 9.57 -9.23 10.95
CA HIS A 168 10.94 -8.97 11.46
C HIS A 168 11.84 -10.21 11.54
N GLU A 169 11.53 -11.30 10.82
CA GLU A 169 12.31 -12.54 10.84
C GLU A 169 13.53 -12.43 9.91
N TYR A 170 14.72 -12.23 10.47
CA TYR A 170 15.97 -11.96 9.73
C TYR A 170 16.32 -13.04 8.71
N ASP A 171 16.14 -14.31 9.04
CA ASP A 171 16.49 -15.43 8.17
C ASP A 171 15.64 -15.44 6.91
N GLU A 172 14.36 -15.02 7.00
CA GLU A 172 13.48 -14.86 5.85
C GLU A 172 13.77 -13.57 5.08
N LEU A 173 13.86 -12.45 5.78
CA LEU A 173 14.00 -11.12 5.19
C LEU A 173 15.24 -11.00 4.32
N TYR A 174 16.35 -11.51 4.81
CA TYR A 174 17.65 -11.32 4.18
C TYR A 174 18.13 -12.53 3.40
N GLU A 175 17.28 -13.52 3.19
CA GLU A 175 17.56 -14.64 2.29
C GLU A 175 17.73 -14.15 0.84
N SER A 176 16.80 -13.33 0.36
CA SER A 176 16.82 -12.77 -0.99
C SER A 176 16.01 -11.46 -1.07
N PHE A 177 16.28 -10.63 -2.10
CA PHE A 177 15.50 -9.43 -2.33
C PHE A 177 14.00 -9.71 -2.57
N PRO A 178 13.57 -10.74 -3.33
CA PRO A 178 12.15 -11.08 -3.47
C PRO A 178 11.45 -11.35 -2.14
N ARG A 179 12.11 -12.02 -1.17
CA ARG A 179 11.52 -12.23 0.17
C ARG A 179 11.35 -10.93 0.93
N PHE A 180 12.37 -10.07 0.91
CA PHE A 180 12.27 -8.75 1.51
C PHE A 180 11.14 -7.92 0.88
N TRP A 181 11.05 -7.93 -0.45
CA TRP A 181 10.02 -7.25 -1.21
C TRP A 181 8.61 -7.73 -0.86
N GLU A 182 8.40 -9.05 -0.76
CA GLU A 182 7.13 -9.65 -0.38
C GLU A 182 6.64 -9.12 0.97
N GLN A 183 7.52 -9.09 1.98
CA GLN A 183 7.18 -8.57 3.30
C GLN A 183 6.87 -7.07 3.29
N ILE A 184 7.62 -6.27 2.53
CA ILE A 184 7.33 -4.85 2.32
C ILE A 184 5.95 -4.66 1.66
N LYS A 185 5.66 -5.42 0.62
CA LYS A 185 4.38 -5.29 -0.10
C LYS A 185 3.19 -5.73 0.75
N ARG A 186 3.33 -6.78 1.54
CA ARG A 186 2.29 -7.24 2.46
C ARG A 186 1.97 -6.17 3.50
N THR A 187 2.98 -5.60 4.12
CA THR A 187 2.81 -4.54 5.13
C THR A 187 2.22 -3.26 4.52
N GLU A 188 2.70 -2.85 3.34
CA GLU A 188 2.16 -1.70 2.62
C GLU A 188 0.66 -1.86 2.36
N GLU A 189 0.22 -3.05 1.93
CA GLU A 189 -1.19 -3.30 1.62
C GLU A 189 -2.05 -3.29 2.90
N ILE A 190 -1.58 -3.88 4.00
CA ILE A 190 -2.25 -3.82 5.31
C ILE A 190 -2.42 -2.36 5.75
N LEU A 191 -1.34 -1.55 5.68
CA LEU A 191 -1.42 -0.13 6.05
C LEU A 191 -2.37 0.65 5.16
N ARG A 192 -2.39 0.37 3.85
CA ARG A 192 -3.32 0.97 2.90
C ARG A 192 -4.78 0.62 3.22
N GLU A 193 -5.07 -0.63 3.55
CA GLU A 193 -6.42 -1.06 3.92
C GLU A 193 -6.92 -0.38 5.20
N ILE A 194 -6.03 -0.20 6.17
CA ILE A 194 -6.39 0.42 7.45
C ILE A 194 -6.57 1.93 7.33
N THR A 195 -5.66 2.62 6.59
CA THR A 195 -5.56 4.09 6.58
C THR A 195 -6.08 4.74 5.30
N GLY A 196 -6.29 3.95 4.25
CA GLY A 196 -6.63 4.44 2.92
C GLY A 196 -5.44 5.07 2.15
N GLY A 197 -4.23 5.05 2.71
CA GLY A 197 -3.01 5.60 2.09
C GLY A 197 -1.85 4.63 2.07
N ARG A 198 -0.93 4.79 1.11
CA ARG A 198 0.31 4.02 1.03
C ARG A 198 1.46 4.79 1.65
N THR A 199 2.38 4.10 2.31
CA THR A 199 3.63 4.70 2.77
C THR A 199 4.80 4.31 1.87
N ALA A 200 5.58 5.31 1.45
CA ALA A 200 6.84 5.09 0.75
C ALA A 200 8.03 4.99 1.71
N LEU A 201 7.82 5.22 3.00
CA LEU A 201 8.87 5.18 4.03
C LEU A 201 9.13 3.73 4.42
N VAL A 202 10.38 3.30 4.35
CA VAL A 202 10.81 1.96 4.75
C VAL A 202 12.00 2.07 5.70
N ARG A 203 12.01 1.24 6.73
CA ARG A 203 13.19 0.98 7.56
C ARG A 203 13.45 -0.52 7.60
N ALA A 204 14.70 -0.89 7.32
CA ALA A 204 15.12 -2.29 7.37
C ALA A 204 15.30 -2.74 8.83
N PRO A 205 14.77 -3.92 9.24
CA PRO A 205 15.07 -4.52 10.53
C PRO A 205 16.57 -4.57 10.83
N GLY A 206 16.99 -4.01 11.97
CA GLY A 206 18.40 -3.89 12.34
C GLY A 206 19.19 -2.86 11.53
N GLY A 207 18.54 -2.07 10.69
CA GLY A 207 19.18 -1.09 9.80
C GLY A 207 19.76 -1.72 8.53
N THR A 208 20.28 -0.88 7.65
CA THR A 208 20.78 -1.33 6.35
C THR A 208 22.23 -1.87 6.41
N TYR A 209 23.02 -1.49 7.43
CA TYR A 209 24.41 -1.90 7.54
C TYR A 209 24.56 -3.43 7.69
N GLY A 210 25.35 -4.05 6.81
CA GLY A 210 25.56 -5.50 6.81
C GLY A 210 24.40 -6.34 6.24
N HIS A 211 23.23 -5.72 6.04
CA HIS A 211 22.03 -6.38 5.49
C HIS A 211 21.79 -6.02 4.02
N PHE A 212 21.97 -4.75 3.66
CA PHE A 212 21.80 -4.28 2.29
C PHE A 212 23.09 -4.24 1.51
N ASP A 213 22.97 -4.42 0.22
CA ASP A 213 23.95 -4.06 -0.79
C ASP A 213 23.37 -2.98 -1.72
N GLY A 214 24.14 -2.56 -2.72
CA GLY A 214 23.66 -1.59 -3.71
C GLY A 214 22.41 -2.06 -4.47
N THR A 215 22.20 -3.36 -4.61
CA THR A 215 21.04 -3.94 -5.28
C THR A 215 19.75 -3.65 -4.50
N TYR A 216 19.74 -3.87 -3.18
CA TYR A 216 18.59 -3.59 -2.33
C TYR A 216 18.20 -2.12 -2.38
N PHE A 217 19.15 -1.19 -2.20
CA PHE A 217 18.87 0.25 -2.29
C PHE A 217 18.31 0.65 -3.65
N ASN A 218 18.95 0.18 -4.73
CA ASN A 218 18.55 0.55 -6.08
C ASN A 218 17.14 0.01 -6.42
N LEU A 219 16.83 -1.22 -6.05
CA LEU A 219 15.54 -1.83 -6.35
C LEU A 219 14.40 -1.22 -5.50
N LEU A 220 14.65 -0.93 -4.21
CA LEU A 220 13.65 -0.24 -3.39
C LEU A 220 13.40 1.18 -3.91
N LYS A 221 14.46 1.92 -4.27
CA LYS A 221 14.33 3.23 -4.92
C LYS A 221 13.58 3.16 -6.24
N LEU A 222 13.90 2.17 -7.09
CA LEU A 222 13.21 1.92 -8.36
C LEU A 222 11.72 1.63 -8.14
N GLY A 223 11.38 0.94 -7.05
CA GLY A 223 10.02 0.66 -6.64
C GLY A 223 9.29 1.82 -5.95
N GLY A 224 9.93 2.99 -5.81
CA GLY A 224 9.32 4.19 -5.23
C GLY A 224 9.49 4.34 -3.72
N TYR A 225 10.23 3.45 -3.06
CA TYR A 225 10.47 3.53 -1.62
C TYR A 225 11.66 4.41 -1.25
N LYS A 226 11.55 5.00 -0.06
CA LYS A 226 12.62 5.75 0.62
C LYS A 226 13.04 4.98 1.88
N VAL A 227 14.29 4.53 1.89
CA VAL A 227 14.83 3.73 3.01
C VAL A 227 15.54 4.65 3.99
N PHE A 228 15.10 4.64 5.24
CA PHE A 228 15.62 5.47 6.31
C PHE A 228 16.31 4.63 7.38
N ASP A 229 17.58 4.91 7.64
CA ASP A 229 18.27 4.53 8.87
C ASP A 229 18.13 5.67 9.91
N TRP A 230 19.05 5.77 10.84
CA TRP A 230 19.07 6.77 11.90
C TRP A 230 20.49 7.34 12.09
N ASN A 231 20.61 8.46 12.77
CA ASN A 231 21.88 9.03 13.14
C ASN A 231 22.03 9.24 14.66
N VAL A 232 20.99 8.89 15.43
CA VAL A 232 21.01 8.82 16.89
C VAL A 232 20.40 7.51 17.33
N ASP A 233 21.22 6.65 17.91
CA ASP A 233 20.79 5.40 18.51
C ASP A 233 20.56 5.62 20.00
N SER A 234 19.34 5.39 20.48
CA SER A 234 19.01 5.47 21.90
C SER A 234 19.61 4.32 22.70
N GLY A 235 19.96 3.23 22.03
CA GLY A 235 20.47 2.01 22.66
C GLY A 235 19.42 1.24 23.46
N ASP A 236 18.12 1.53 23.26
CA ASP A 236 17.02 0.93 24.03
C ASP A 236 16.82 -0.56 23.73
N SER A 237 17.21 -1.00 22.53
CA SER A 237 17.19 -2.41 22.11
C SER A 237 18.53 -3.15 22.28
N LYS A 238 19.56 -2.47 22.78
CA LYS A 238 20.92 -3.03 22.94
C LYS A 238 20.95 -4.29 23.82
N ARG A 239 20.08 -4.38 24.78
CA ARG A 239 19.86 -5.51 25.68
C ARG A 239 18.49 -5.39 26.35
N ARG A 240 18.06 -6.47 27.01
CA ARG A 240 16.85 -6.41 27.82
C ARG A 240 17.00 -5.43 28.99
N ASN A 241 15.93 -4.73 29.36
CA ASN A 241 15.85 -3.83 30.51
C ASN A 241 16.93 -2.72 30.53
N VAL A 242 17.17 -2.09 29.41
CA VAL A 242 18.01 -0.87 29.37
C VAL A 242 17.33 0.21 30.21
N PRO A 243 17.99 0.81 31.23
CA PRO A 243 17.37 1.83 32.05
C PRO A 243 17.05 3.11 31.27
N ALA A 244 15.94 3.77 31.59
CA ALA A 244 15.55 5.06 30.96
C ALA A 244 16.65 6.13 31.09
N SER A 245 17.39 6.12 32.18
CA SER A 245 18.55 7.03 32.39
C SER A 245 19.70 6.77 31.40
N GLU A 246 19.94 5.51 31.03
CA GLU A 246 20.97 5.14 30.02
C GLU A 246 20.49 5.56 28.61
N ILE A 247 19.23 5.31 28.27
CA ILE A 247 18.62 5.75 27.02
C ILE A 247 18.78 7.27 26.86
N LEU A 248 18.41 8.03 27.88
CA LEU A 248 18.57 9.48 27.89
C LEU A 248 20.03 9.93 27.81
N SER A 249 20.95 9.21 28.46
CA SER A 249 22.40 9.48 28.40
C SER A 249 22.92 9.27 26.97
N ASN A 250 22.55 8.19 26.29
CA ASN A 250 22.91 7.93 24.91
C ASN A 250 22.43 9.05 23.97
N ILE A 251 21.19 9.48 24.13
CA ILE A 251 20.64 10.61 23.37
C ILE A 251 21.45 11.89 23.60
N LYS A 252 21.75 12.22 24.85
CA LYS A 252 22.49 13.43 25.21
C LYS A 252 23.95 13.41 24.75
N SER A 253 24.55 12.23 24.61
CA SER A 253 25.95 12.06 24.17
C SER A 253 26.10 12.18 22.65
N ALA A 254 25.00 12.06 21.90
CA ALA A 254 25.03 12.18 20.46
C ALA A 254 25.43 13.59 20.00
N LYS A 255 26.30 13.66 18.98
CA LYS A 255 26.69 14.94 18.39
C LYS A 255 25.49 15.62 17.77
N LEU A 256 25.10 16.79 18.26
CA LEU A 256 23.99 17.55 17.72
C LEU A 256 24.27 18.03 16.29
N GLN A 257 23.38 17.71 15.36
CA GLN A 257 23.45 18.05 13.95
C GLN A 257 22.20 18.88 13.57
N GLN A 258 22.13 19.34 12.33
CA GLN A 258 20.97 20.10 11.82
C GLN A 258 19.72 19.23 11.79
N GLU A 259 19.86 17.97 11.44
CA GLU A 259 18.79 16.98 11.38
C GLU A 259 19.18 15.77 12.25
N MET A 260 18.29 15.40 13.16
CA MET A 260 18.46 14.28 14.08
C MET A 260 17.35 13.26 13.82
N ILE A 261 17.69 12.04 13.43
CA ILE A 261 16.76 10.91 13.33
C ILE A 261 17.07 9.98 14.49
N VAL A 262 16.15 9.92 15.44
CA VAL A 262 16.32 9.20 16.71
C VAL A 262 15.63 7.84 16.63
N LEU A 263 16.39 6.76 16.78
CA LEU A 263 15.85 5.41 16.92
C LEU A 263 15.36 5.16 18.33
N LEU A 264 14.12 4.77 18.45
CA LEU A 264 13.45 4.25 19.64
C LEU A 264 12.56 3.07 19.24
N HIS A 265 12.08 2.31 20.23
CA HIS A 265 11.13 1.23 20.01
C HIS A 265 9.93 1.42 20.92
N ASP A 266 8.73 1.07 20.39
CA ASP A 266 7.47 1.04 21.15
C ASP A 266 6.85 -0.36 21.24
N SER A 267 7.65 -1.39 20.92
CA SER A 267 7.28 -2.79 21.10
C SER A 267 7.35 -3.24 22.57
N THR A 268 6.72 -4.37 22.87
CA THR A 268 6.69 -4.96 24.21
C THR A 268 8.12 -5.17 24.76
N GLY A 269 8.35 -4.71 25.97
CA GLY A 269 9.68 -4.77 26.62
C GLY A 269 10.49 -3.47 26.54
N HIS A 270 9.94 -2.43 25.89
CA HIS A 270 10.55 -1.10 25.76
C HIS A 270 9.89 -0.04 26.64
N GLU A 271 9.36 -0.42 27.82
CA GLU A 271 8.73 0.49 28.79
C GLU A 271 9.68 1.60 29.25
N ALA A 272 10.99 1.32 29.23
CA ALA A 272 12.02 2.30 29.57
C ALA A 272 12.16 3.41 28.52
N SER A 273 11.93 3.10 27.24
CA SER A 273 11.90 4.07 26.13
C SER A 273 10.73 5.05 26.33
N VAL A 274 9.55 4.51 26.64
CA VAL A 274 8.36 5.32 26.97
C VAL A 274 8.64 6.22 28.18
N LYS A 275 9.24 5.69 29.24
CA LYS A 275 9.60 6.45 30.43
C LYS A 275 10.63 7.56 30.15
N ALA A 276 11.56 7.34 29.23
CA ALA A 276 12.58 8.33 28.85
C ALA A 276 12.05 9.43 27.92
N LEU A 277 10.95 9.16 27.19
CA LEU A 277 10.45 9.99 26.10
C LEU A 277 10.19 11.47 26.49
N PRO A 278 9.54 11.79 27.64
CA PRO A 278 9.34 13.19 28.03
C PRO A 278 10.65 13.97 28.22
N ASP A 279 11.67 13.30 28.77
CA ASP A 279 12.99 13.92 28.98
C ASP A 279 13.77 14.08 27.67
N ILE A 280 13.64 13.15 26.74
CA ILE A 280 14.18 13.24 25.38
C ILE A 280 13.56 14.43 24.65
N ILE A 281 12.24 14.57 24.68
CA ILE A 281 11.53 15.69 24.04
C ILE A 281 11.99 17.02 24.67
N ARG A 282 12.05 17.09 25.98
CA ARG A 282 12.50 18.29 26.70
C ARG A 282 13.95 18.65 26.36
N PHE A 283 14.81 17.65 26.21
CA PHE A 283 16.21 17.85 25.79
C PHE A 283 16.28 18.52 24.41
N TYR A 284 15.60 18.02 23.40
CA TYR A 284 15.64 18.59 22.05
C TYR A 284 14.96 19.97 21.98
N LYS A 285 13.84 20.18 22.69
CA LYS A 285 13.21 21.51 22.81
C LYS A 285 14.18 22.54 23.38
N LYS A 286 14.91 22.19 24.45
CA LYS A 286 15.92 23.06 25.09
C LYS A 286 17.07 23.43 24.13
N HIS A 287 17.38 22.56 23.17
CA HIS A 287 18.44 22.81 22.17
C HIS A 287 17.92 23.47 20.89
N GLY A 288 16.66 23.92 20.88
CA GLY A 288 16.05 24.67 19.77
C GLY A 288 15.67 23.81 18.56
N TYR A 289 15.40 22.54 18.76
CA TYR A 289 14.88 21.66 17.69
C TYR A 289 13.37 21.78 17.55
N THR A 290 12.92 21.75 16.28
CA THR A 290 11.51 21.53 15.93
C THR A 290 11.30 20.04 15.65
N PHE A 291 10.14 19.52 16.04
CA PHE A 291 9.79 18.12 15.82
C PHE A 291 9.01 17.98 14.53
N ARG A 292 9.39 17.04 13.68
CA ARG A 292 8.71 16.75 12.42
C ARG A 292 8.62 15.24 12.21
N THR A 293 7.75 14.83 11.31
CA THR A 293 7.68 13.47 10.78
C THR A 293 8.59 13.32 9.58
N LEU A 294 9.12 12.12 9.35
CA LEU A 294 9.79 11.79 8.10
C LEU A 294 8.78 11.84 6.94
N SER A 295 9.26 12.21 5.76
CA SER A 295 8.45 12.29 4.55
C SER A 295 9.19 11.71 3.33
N PRO A 296 8.46 11.27 2.29
CA PRO A 296 9.09 10.73 1.07
C PRO A 296 9.88 11.78 0.26
N GLU A 297 9.61 13.06 0.45
CA GLU A 297 10.31 14.16 -0.22
C GLU A 297 11.70 14.43 0.37
N GLN A 298 11.93 13.96 1.60
CA GLN A 298 13.20 14.14 2.30
C GLN A 298 14.25 13.17 1.76
N GLU A 299 15.51 13.65 1.67
CA GLU A 299 16.64 12.75 1.40
C GLU A 299 16.90 11.88 2.62
N PRO A 300 16.92 10.54 2.46
CA PRO A 300 17.03 9.64 3.59
C PRO A 300 18.46 9.62 4.16
N VAL A 301 18.57 9.57 5.48
CA VAL A 301 19.81 9.16 6.16
C VAL A 301 19.96 7.65 5.98
N GLN A 302 21.09 7.23 5.46
CA GLN A 302 21.38 5.82 5.20
C GLN A 302 22.79 5.49 5.72
N PHE A 303 22.94 4.28 6.25
CA PHE A 303 24.24 3.78 6.64
C PHE A 303 25.13 3.54 5.42
N THR A 304 26.42 3.73 5.60
CA THR A 304 27.40 3.37 4.58
C THR A 304 27.34 1.86 4.36
N LEU A 305 27.33 1.44 3.09
CA LEU A 305 27.37 0.02 2.75
C LEU A 305 28.57 -0.65 3.42
N ALA A 306 28.35 -1.81 4.00
CA ALA A 306 29.45 -2.64 4.48
C ALA A 306 30.34 -3.05 3.31
N ASP A 307 31.64 -3.25 3.57
CA ASP A 307 32.57 -3.72 2.54
C ASP A 307 32.04 -5.01 1.90
N SER A 308 31.96 -5.01 0.57
CA SER A 308 31.43 -6.12 -0.23
C SER A 308 32.12 -7.47 0.03
N SER A 309 33.34 -7.44 0.62
CA SER A 309 34.05 -8.66 1.06
C SER A 309 33.42 -9.30 2.30
N LYS A 310 32.64 -8.54 3.08
CA LYS A 310 32.01 -8.96 4.34
C LYS A 310 30.51 -9.27 4.21
N THR A 311 29.89 -8.85 3.11
CA THR A 311 28.49 -9.14 2.83
C THR A 311 28.38 -10.39 1.96
N ARG A 312 27.52 -11.33 2.38
CA ARG A 312 27.17 -12.49 1.53
C ARG A 312 26.63 -11.95 0.22
N LYS A 313 27.26 -12.26 -0.92
CA LYS A 313 26.74 -11.90 -2.24
C LYS A 313 25.34 -12.48 -2.37
N LYS A 314 24.36 -11.62 -2.35
CA LYS A 314 22.97 -11.99 -2.62
C LYS A 314 22.76 -11.98 -4.13
N SER A 315 22.11 -13.00 -4.68
CA SER A 315 21.80 -12.99 -6.10
C SER A 315 20.73 -11.93 -6.37
N ALA A 316 20.98 -11.07 -7.34
CA ALA A 316 19.97 -10.14 -7.83
C ALA A 316 18.79 -10.93 -8.43
N PRO A 317 17.54 -10.46 -8.27
CA PRO A 317 16.40 -11.06 -8.94
C PRO A 317 16.55 -10.94 -10.47
N SER A 318 15.85 -11.80 -11.21
CA SER A 318 15.89 -11.77 -12.68
C SER A 318 15.32 -10.43 -13.20
N ARG A 319 15.75 -10.04 -14.40
CA ARG A 319 15.23 -8.83 -15.06
C ARG A 319 13.71 -8.88 -15.20
N SER A 320 13.17 -10.01 -15.64
CA SER A 320 11.72 -10.20 -15.78
C SER A 320 10.99 -10.01 -14.45
N TRP A 321 11.55 -10.50 -13.34
CA TRP A 321 10.98 -10.32 -12.03
C TRP A 321 10.95 -8.84 -11.60
N ILE A 322 12.03 -8.10 -11.87
CA ILE A 322 12.12 -6.65 -11.60
C ILE A 322 11.07 -5.88 -12.41
N GLU A 323 10.97 -6.17 -13.72
CA GLU A 323 10.01 -5.54 -14.63
C GLU A 323 8.55 -5.82 -14.22
N THR A 324 8.28 -6.98 -13.60
CA THR A 324 6.93 -7.37 -13.21
C THR A 324 6.54 -6.89 -11.81
N HIS A 325 7.48 -6.83 -10.86
CA HIS A 325 7.17 -6.56 -9.45
C HIS A 325 7.63 -5.19 -8.97
N VAL A 326 8.83 -4.73 -9.39
CA VAL A 326 9.43 -3.52 -8.83
C VAL A 326 9.04 -2.28 -9.62
N MET A 327 9.23 -2.31 -10.95
CA MET A 327 8.99 -1.12 -11.77
C MET A 327 7.56 -0.59 -11.71
N PRO A 328 6.52 -1.45 -11.74
CA PRO A 328 5.15 -0.96 -11.65
C PRO A 328 4.79 -0.35 -10.29
N ASN A 329 5.52 -0.73 -9.25
CA ASN A 329 5.25 -0.25 -7.89
C ASN A 329 5.48 1.26 -7.73
N ALA A 330 6.45 1.82 -8.44
CA ALA A 330 6.74 3.26 -8.38
C ALA A 330 5.54 4.12 -8.81
N GLU A 331 4.69 3.59 -9.69
CA GLU A 331 3.48 4.29 -10.14
C GLU A 331 2.46 4.49 -9.02
N LEU A 332 2.47 3.63 -8.00
CA LEU A 332 1.59 3.73 -6.82
C LEU A 332 1.92 4.95 -5.95
N PHE A 333 3.14 5.47 -6.06
CA PHE A 333 3.63 6.66 -5.36
C PHE A 333 3.75 7.88 -6.28
N ALA A 334 3.35 7.75 -7.56
CA ALA A 334 3.39 8.86 -8.49
C ALA A 334 2.47 10.01 -8.01
N PRO A 335 2.87 11.27 -8.22
CA PRO A 335 2.01 12.39 -7.90
C PRO A 335 0.73 12.30 -8.74
N GLY A 336 -0.40 12.37 -8.09
CA GLY A 336 -1.70 12.28 -8.74
C GLY A 336 -2.83 12.42 -7.75
N ARG A 337 -4.07 12.46 -8.27
CA ARG A 337 -5.26 12.54 -7.44
C ARG A 337 -5.81 11.14 -7.24
N PRO A 338 -6.19 10.72 -6.03
CA PRO A 338 -6.92 9.48 -5.86
C PRO A 338 -8.27 9.53 -6.56
N LEU A 339 -8.69 8.39 -7.09
CA LEU A 339 -10.03 8.16 -7.63
C LEU A 339 -10.88 7.49 -6.54
N LEU A 340 -11.87 8.22 -6.04
CA LEU A 340 -12.84 7.70 -5.07
C LEU A 340 -14.05 7.20 -5.84
N VAL A 341 -14.35 5.91 -5.72
CA VAL A 341 -15.52 5.27 -6.36
C VAL A 341 -16.49 4.84 -5.28
N GLU A 342 -17.73 5.31 -5.38
CA GLU A 342 -18.85 4.93 -4.51
C GLU A 342 -19.91 4.23 -5.35
N ALA A 343 -20.21 2.97 -5.03
CA ALA A 343 -21.23 2.17 -5.72
C ALA A 343 -21.81 1.12 -4.76
N GLY A 344 -23.11 0.83 -4.84
CA GLY A 344 -23.76 -0.17 -3.99
C GLY A 344 -23.64 0.11 -2.49
N GLY A 345 -23.48 1.35 -2.07
CA GLY A 345 -23.27 1.73 -0.67
C GLY A 345 -21.84 1.53 -0.17
N VAL A 346 -20.93 1.05 -1.00
CA VAL A 346 -19.51 0.86 -0.68
C VAL A 346 -18.67 1.95 -1.34
N GLY A 347 -17.77 2.56 -0.57
CA GLY A 347 -16.79 3.52 -1.07
C GLY A 347 -15.40 2.91 -1.11
N ILE A 348 -14.70 3.03 -2.23
CA ILE A 348 -13.30 2.64 -2.37
C ILE A 348 -12.43 3.80 -2.84
N ARG A 349 -11.16 3.74 -2.51
CA ARG A 349 -10.13 4.65 -2.99
C ARG A 349 -9.15 3.89 -3.88
N LEU A 350 -8.92 4.40 -5.08
CA LEU A 350 -7.87 3.97 -5.99
C LEU A 350 -6.81 5.07 -6.03
N ASP A 351 -5.58 4.73 -5.66
CA ASP A 351 -4.47 5.68 -5.70
C ASP A 351 -3.90 5.83 -7.13
N PRO A 352 -3.09 6.85 -7.42
CA PRO A 352 -2.36 6.93 -8.68
C PRO A 352 -1.63 5.62 -8.95
N GLY A 353 -1.70 5.12 -10.20
CA GLY A 353 -1.19 3.79 -10.56
C GLY A 353 -2.18 2.63 -10.35
N GLU A 354 -3.20 2.77 -9.52
CA GLU A 354 -4.31 1.81 -9.41
C GLU A 354 -5.45 2.12 -10.41
N TYR A 355 -5.36 3.20 -11.16
CA TYR A 355 -6.25 3.54 -12.27
C TYR A 355 -5.50 4.34 -13.33
N GLU A 356 -6.06 4.40 -14.52
CA GLU A 356 -5.58 5.25 -15.62
C GLU A 356 -6.74 6.07 -16.17
N LEU A 357 -6.43 7.25 -16.71
CA LEU A 357 -7.39 8.05 -17.47
C LEU A 357 -6.98 8.01 -18.95
N ARG A 358 -7.75 7.28 -19.76
CA ARG A 358 -7.54 7.18 -21.22
C ARG A 358 -8.77 7.69 -21.93
N GLU A 359 -8.62 8.63 -22.85
CA GLU A 359 -9.71 9.16 -23.67
C GLU A 359 -10.95 9.58 -22.85
N GLY A 360 -10.72 10.13 -21.63
CA GLY A 360 -11.77 10.55 -20.71
C GLY A 360 -12.44 9.44 -19.92
N GLN A 361 -11.99 8.19 -20.05
CA GLN A 361 -12.49 7.03 -19.31
C GLN A 361 -11.50 6.60 -18.23
N TYR A 362 -12.02 6.24 -17.05
CA TYR A 362 -11.22 5.62 -15.99
C TYR A 362 -11.09 4.13 -16.27
N ILE A 363 -9.86 3.67 -16.46
CA ILE A 363 -9.50 2.28 -16.68
C ILE A 363 -8.97 1.74 -15.36
N VAL A 364 -9.50 0.62 -14.88
CA VAL A 364 -9.24 0.06 -13.56
C VAL A 364 -8.93 -1.43 -13.64
N PRO A 365 -8.14 -1.99 -12.70
CA PRO A 365 -7.94 -3.44 -12.61
C PRO A 365 -9.24 -4.11 -12.17
N LEU A 366 -9.77 -4.99 -13.03
CA LEU A 366 -11.08 -5.62 -12.91
C LEU A 366 -11.32 -6.23 -11.52
N ARG A 367 -10.51 -7.24 -11.15
CA ARG A 367 -10.69 -8.01 -9.92
C ARG A 367 -10.53 -7.13 -8.69
N ALA A 368 -9.41 -6.44 -8.59
CA ALA A 368 -9.10 -5.61 -7.42
C ALA A 368 -10.16 -4.52 -7.17
N THR A 369 -10.72 -3.95 -8.24
CA THR A 369 -11.75 -2.92 -8.10
C THR A 369 -13.09 -3.52 -7.70
N MET A 370 -13.52 -4.58 -8.37
CA MET A 370 -14.86 -5.15 -8.15
C MET A 370 -14.97 -5.87 -6.80
N GLU A 371 -13.92 -6.61 -6.38
CA GLU A 371 -13.90 -7.27 -5.07
C GLU A 371 -13.89 -6.25 -3.92
N ARG A 372 -13.17 -5.14 -4.06
CA ARG A 372 -13.20 -4.04 -3.07
C ARG A 372 -14.57 -3.33 -3.00
N LEU A 373 -15.34 -3.32 -4.08
CA LEU A 373 -16.72 -2.83 -4.10
C LEU A 373 -17.72 -3.86 -3.57
N GLY A 374 -17.29 -5.07 -3.23
CA GLY A 374 -18.14 -6.12 -2.66
C GLY A 374 -18.69 -7.13 -3.68
N ALA A 375 -18.21 -7.14 -4.91
CA ALA A 375 -18.56 -8.14 -5.91
C ALA A 375 -17.62 -9.37 -5.81
N GLU A 376 -18.07 -10.53 -6.26
CA GLU A 376 -17.26 -11.72 -6.44
C GLU A 376 -16.74 -11.79 -7.87
N VAL A 377 -15.43 -12.06 -8.09
CA VAL A 377 -14.83 -12.20 -9.42
C VAL A 377 -14.16 -13.56 -9.57
N ARG A 378 -14.72 -14.41 -10.45
CA ARG A 378 -14.17 -15.72 -10.80
C ARG A 378 -13.53 -15.69 -12.17
N TRP A 379 -12.24 -16.04 -12.27
CA TRP A 379 -11.50 -16.12 -13.52
C TRP A 379 -11.42 -17.57 -14.01
N ASN A 380 -11.60 -17.77 -15.31
CA ASN A 380 -11.41 -19.04 -15.99
C ASN A 380 -10.22 -18.92 -16.97
N GLU A 381 -9.12 -19.58 -16.64
CA GLU A 381 -7.88 -19.49 -17.40
C GLU A 381 -8.01 -20.16 -18.79
N LYS A 382 -8.82 -21.24 -18.91
CA LYS A 382 -8.99 -21.95 -20.16
C LYS A 382 -9.73 -21.13 -21.23
N THR A 383 -10.75 -20.40 -20.80
CA THR A 383 -11.58 -19.56 -21.68
C THR A 383 -11.15 -18.10 -21.67
N ARG A 384 -10.12 -17.74 -20.89
CA ARG A 384 -9.62 -16.37 -20.69
C ARG A 384 -10.77 -15.38 -20.42
N SER A 385 -11.73 -15.83 -19.62
CA SER A 385 -12.93 -15.07 -19.27
C SER A 385 -13.09 -14.95 -17.75
N ALA A 386 -13.90 -13.98 -17.33
CA ALA A 386 -14.27 -13.84 -15.93
C ALA A 386 -15.80 -13.76 -15.80
N ILE A 387 -16.30 -14.12 -14.61
CA ILE A 387 -17.68 -13.85 -14.20
C ILE A 387 -17.61 -12.97 -12.96
N ILE A 388 -18.29 -11.82 -13.03
CA ILE A 388 -18.48 -10.91 -11.91
C ILE A 388 -19.89 -11.16 -11.39
N ARG A 389 -20.03 -11.37 -10.07
CA ARG A 389 -21.32 -11.45 -9.38
C ARG A 389 -21.42 -10.35 -8.34
N TRP A 390 -22.48 -9.56 -8.43
CA TRP A 390 -22.78 -8.51 -7.46
C TRP A 390 -24.27 -8.52 -7.12
N GLY A 391 -24.61 -9.01 -5.93
CA GLY A 391 -26.00 -9.35 -5.60
C GLY A 391 -26.56 -10.38 -6.58
N ASP A 392 -27.70 -10.08 -7.16
CA ASP A 392 -28.38 -10.95 -8.14
C ASP A 392 -27.89 -10.75 -9.59
N VAL A 393 -26.94 -9.81 -9.79
CA VAL A 393 -26.44 -9.49 -11.13
C VAL A 393 -25.19 -10.31 -11.44
N SER A 394 -25.16 -10.87 -12.66
CA SER A 394 -24.00 -11.58 -13.19
C SER A 394 -23.56 -10.96 -14.51
N VAL A 395 -22.28 -10.61 -14.62
CA VAL A 395 -21.65 -10.04 -15.82
C VAL A 395 -20.54 -10.96 -16.29
N SER A 396 -20.56 -11.37 -17.55
CA SER A 396 -19.46 -12.09 -18.18
C SER A 396 -18.47 -11.12 -18.82
N VAL A 397 -17.20 -11.45 -18.71
CA VAL A 397 -16.08 -10.70 -19.27
C VAL A 397 -15.29 -11.64 -20.17
N ASP A 398 -15.26 -11.39 -21.46
CA ASP A 398 -14.43 -12.13 -22.41
C ASP A 398 -13.21 -11.29 -22.76
N ALA A 399 -12.04 -11.76 -22.30
CA ALA A 399 -10.80 -11.02 -22.49
C ALA A 399 -10.20 -11.15 -23.89
N GLU A 400 -10.66 -12.12 -24.70
CA GLU A 400 -10.20 -12.28 -26.08
C GLU A 400 -11.09 -11.49 -27.05
N ALA A 401 -12.41 -11.56 -26.83
CA ALA A 401 -13.37 -10.78 -27.61
C ALA A 401 -13.44 -9.30 -27.17
N GLU A 402 -12.77 -8.92 -26.08
CA GLU A 402 -12.81 -7.58 -25.46
C GLU A 402 -14.25 -7.12 -25.19
N THR A 403 -15.10 -8.02 -24.66
CA THR A 403 -16.52 -7.76 -24.37
C THR A 403 -16.89 -7.95 -22.91
N LEU A 404 -17.84 -7.13 -22.48
CA LEU A 404 -18.56 -7.27 -21.21
C LEU A 404 -20.02 -7.52 -21.55
N ALA A 405 -20.62 -8.55 -20.97
CA ALA A 405 -22.01 -8.88 -21.25
C ALA A 405 -22.81 -9.23 -19.99
N ARG A 406 -24.06 -8.76 -19.96
CA ARG A 406 -25.07 -9.13 -18.97
C ARG A 406 -26.30 -9.69 -19.66
N ALA A 407 -26.80 -10.83 -19.20
CA ALA A 407 -28.09 -11.36 -19.67
C ALA A 407 -29.23 -10.46 -19.21
N GLY A 408 -30.06 -10.00 -20.13
CA GLY A 408 -31.26 -9.24 -19.83
C GLY A 408 -32.44 -10.15 -19.46
N VAL A 409 -33.43 -9.56 -18.80
CA VAL A 409 -34.64 -10.27 -18.32
C VAL A 409 -35.55 -10.76 -19.47
N ASP A 410 -35.40 -10.11 -20.61
CA ASP A 410 -36.17 -10.39 -21.86
C ASP A 410 -35.46 -11.36 -22.82
N GLY A 411 -34.35 -12.00 -22.35
CA GLY A 411 -33.52 -12.88 -23.16
C GLY A 411 -32.55 -12.15 -24.10
N LYS A 412 -32.52 -10.82 -24.11
CA LYS A 412 -31.55 -10.03 -24.84
C LYS A 412 -30.35 -9.76 -23.92
N SER A 413 -29.14 -9.92 -24.43
CA SER A 413 -27.94 -9.59 -23.70
C SER A 413 -27.53 -8.13 -23.95
N LEU A 414 -27.20 -7.41 -22.88
CA LEU A 414 -26.51 -6.12 -22.97
C LEU A 414 -25.03 -6.42 -23.13
N VAL A 415 -24.45 -5.99 -24.26
CA VAL A 415 -23.03 -6.22 -24.57
C VAL A 415 -22.35 -4.90 -24.80
N TYR A 416 -21.23 -4.70 -24.11
CA TYR A 416 -20.29 -3.59 -24.31
C TYR A 416 -19.00 -4.11 -24.91
N GLU A 417 -18.62 -3.57 -26.06
CA GLU A 417 -17.28 -3.73 -26.62
C GLU A 417 -16.40 -2.61 -26.03
N THR A 418 -15.30 -2.98 -25.38
CA THR A 418 -14.39 -2.03 -24.75
C THR A 418 -12.98 -2.60 -24.75
N ARG A 419 -12.01 -1.77 -25.04
CA ARG A 419 -10.61 -2.20 -25.06
C ARG A 419 -10.17 -2.62 -23.66
N PHE A 420 -9.60 -3.80 -23.58
CA PHE A 420 -8.92 -4.31 -22.40
C PHE A 420 -7.42 -4.09 -22.51
N SER A 421 -6.77 -3.97 -21.37
CA SER A 421 -5.31 -4.03 -21.31
C SER A 421 -4.88 -4.99 -20.20
N ARG A 422 -3.73 -5.64 -20.41
CA ARG A 422 -3.12 -6.47 -19.37
C ARG A 422 -1.92 -5.73 -18.82
N LYS A 423 -1.93 -5.50 -17.51
CA LYS A 423 -0.85 -4.83 -16.80
C LYS A 423 -0.64 -5.53 -15.47
N ASN A 424 0.62 -5.89 -15.17
CA ASN A 424 1.00 -6.53 -13.91
C ASN A 424 0.17 -7.79 -13.57
N GLY A 425 -0.11 -8.62 -14.59
CA GLY A 425 -0.93 -9.83 -14.42
C GLY A 425 -2.42 -9.59 -14.24
N ALA A 426 -2.89 -8.36 -14.17
CA ALA A 426 -4.30 -8.00 -14.03
C ALA A 426 -4.92 -7.60 -15.37
N LEU A 427 -6.21 -7.90 -15.53
CA LEU A 427 -7.03 -7.38 -16.62
C LEU A 427 -7.55 -5.99 -16.23
N TRP A 428 -7.30 -4.99 -17.09
CA TRP A 428 -7.73 -3.61 -16.91
C TRP A 428 -8.85 -3.27 -17.89
N VAL A 429 -9.90 -2.68 -17.38
CA VAL A 429 -11.15 -2.42 -18.13
C VAL A 429 -11.72 -1.05 -17.78
N SER A 430 -12.58 -0.51 -18.65
CA SER A 430 -13.28 0.74 -18.37
C SER A 430 -14.23 0.60 -17.19
N LEU A 431 -14.13 1.52 -16.22
CA LEU A 431 -14.96 1.54 -15.00
C LEU A 431 -16.45 1.73 -15.32
N ARG A 432 -16.81 2.59 -16.29
CA ARG A 432 -18.20 2.89 -16.63
C ARG A 432 -18.98 1.65 -17.08
N PRO A 433 -18.57 0.90 -18.12
CA PRO A 433 -19.27 -0.32 -18.52
C PRO A 433 -19.39 -1.36 -17.41
N LEU A 434 -18.37 -1.48 -16.54
CA LEU A 434 -18.42 -2.36 -15.38
C LEU A 434 -19.56 -2.01 -14.43
N LEU A 435 -19.65 -0.75 -14.05
CA LEU A 435 -20.66 -0.27 -13.11
C LEU A 435 -22.05 -0.29 -13.75
N ASP A 436 -22.18 0.13 -15.00
CA ASP A 436 -23.48 0.12 -15.72
C ASP A 436 -24.03 -1.31 -15.81
N LEU A 437 -23.21 -2.29 -16.22
CA LEU A 437 -23.65 -3.68 -16.35
C LEU A 437 -23.94 -4.36 -15.01
N THR A 438 -23.26 -3.96 -13.95
CA THR A 438 -23.51 -4.51 -12.61
C THR A 438 -24.71 -3.85 -11.91
N GLY A 439 -25.41 -2.93 -12.59
CA GLY A 439 -26.61 -2.29 -12.06
C GLY A 439 -26.34 -1.03 -11.24
N HIS A 440 -25.13 -0.48 -11.33
CA HIS A 440 -24.71 0.71 -10.61
C HIS A 440 -24.27 1.82 -11.60
N PRO A 441 -25.19 2.42 -12.38
CA PRO A 441 -24.83 3.44 -13.36
C PRO A 441 -24.24 4.67 -12.70
N ILE A 442 -23.22 5.26 -13.35
CA ILE A 442 -22.56 6.44 -12.82
C ILE A 442 -23.53 7.64 -12.83
N ALA A 443 -23.87 8.11 -11.64
CA ALA A 443 -24.73 9.27 -11.44
C ALA A 443 -23.97 10.60 -11.55
N SER A 444 -22.73 10.65 -11.06
CA SER A 444 -21.94 11.89 -11.10
C SER A 444 -20.43 11.62 -11.07
N VAL A 445 -19.68 12.54 -11.68
CA VAL A 445 -18.23 12.61 -11.58
C VAL A 445 -17.85 14.02 -11.16
N SER A 446 -17.21 14.17 -10.01
CA SER A 446 -16.72 15.45 -9.53
C SER A 446 -15.20 15.44 -9.43
N ARG A 447 -14.56 16.54 -9.87
CA ARG A 447 -13.10 16.72 -9.83
C ARG A 447 -12.78 17.87 -8.89
N ARG A 448 -12.11 17.56 -7.78
CA ARG A 448 -11.58 18.56 -6.82
C ARG A 448 -10.05 18.53 -6.88
N GLU A 449 -9.41 19.52 -6.28
CA GLU A 449 -7.94 19.57 -6.22
C GLU A 449 -7.33 18.32 -5.56
N THR A 450 -7.99 17.78 -4.55
CA THR A 450 -7.48 16.68 -3.72
C THR A 450 -7.87 15.28 -4.21
N ALA A 451 -8.95 15.14 -5.00
CA ALA A 451 -9.45 13.84 -5.44
C ALA A 451 -10.44 13.97 -6.61
N VAL A 452 -10.56 12.90 -7.38
CA VAL A 452 -11.68 12.67 -8.29
C VAL A 452 -12.67 11.75 -7.60
N ARG A 453 -13.96 12.07 -7.64
CA ARG A 453 -15.02 11.23 -7.07
C ARG A 453 -16.00 10.80 -8.16
N VAL A 454 -16.20 9.50 -8.27
CA VAL A 454 -17.23 8.85 -9.09
C VAL A 454 -18.28 8.29 -8.14
N LYS A 455 -19.53 8.73 -8.31
CA LYS A 455 -20.66 8.20 -7.55
C LYS A 455 -21.59 7.46 -8.51
N ALA A 456 -21.86 6.20 -8.22
CA ALA A 456 -22.80 5.33 -8.90
C ALA A 456 -23.97 5.00 -7.97
N MET A 457 -25.15 4.76 -8.56
CA MET A 457 -26.40 4.50 -7.83
C MET A 457 -26.74 3.01 -7.86
#